data_f334b206638b3b7beffe8271c1b0fbfb
#
_entry.id   f334b206638b3b7beffe8271c1b0fbfb
#
_cell.length_a   1.000
_cell.length_b   1.000
_cell.length_c   1.000
_cell.angle_alpha   90.00
_cell.angle_beta   90.00
_cell.angle_gamma   90.00
#
_symmetry.space_group_name_H-M   'P 1'
#
loop_
_entity.id
_entity.type
_entity.pdbx_description
1 polymer ?
#
loop_
_entity_poly.entity_id
_entity_poly.type
_entity_poly.pdbx_seq_one_letter_code
_entity_poly.pdbx_strand_id
1 'polypeptide(L)'
;MQNAETVLGVLRERGKRGLALDEIYRQLFNPALYLLAYGRIYSNKGSMTPGVTPETVDGMSMGKIGCIIDAMRHERYRFSPARRVYIPKKNGKTRPLGLPTWSDKLVGEVVRLLLEAYYEPTFSDRSHGFRPGRGCHTALREVANTWTGTTWFIEVDVADCFGSLDHEVMLSTLGERIHDADSFGSCEECSTRATWRTGGLGMERHAQRRTAGWDRVTGLVEHLPGPSRQVRRDSPHP
;
A
#
# COMPACT_ATOMS: atom_id res chain seq x y z
N MET A 1 -17.15 -5.72 20.24
CA MET A 1 -16.17 -5.43 19.16
C MET A 1 -16.67 -6.07 17.88
N GLN A 2 -16.63 -5.34 16.76
CA GLN A 2 -17.07 -5.87 15.47
C GLN A 2 -16.05 -6.89 14.95
N ASN A 3 -16.55 -7.96 14.32
CA ASN A 3 -15.69 -8.90 13.62
C ASN A 3 -14.98 -8.22 12.44
N ALA A 4 -13.72 -8.58 12.17
CA ALA A 4 -12.93 -8.04 11.07
C ALA A 4 -13.66 -8.19 9.72
N GLU A 5 -14.24 -9.35 9.44
CA GLU A 5 -14.97 -9.62 8.18
C GLU A 5 -16.19 -8.70 8.01
N THR A 6 -16.91 -8.41 9.10
CA THR A 6 -18.05 -7.48 9.07
C THR A 6 -17.59 -6.07 8.70
N VAL A 7 -16.49 -5.60 9.32
CA VAL A 7 -15.92 -4.28 9.00
C VAL A 7 -15.51 -4.21 7.53
N LEU A 8 -14.74 -5.20 7.06
CA LEU A 8 -14.29 -5.25 5.67
C LEU A 8 -15.46 -5.37 4.68
N GLY A 9 -16.52 -6.10 5.06
CA GLY A 9 -17.76 -6.21 4.28
C GLY A 9 -18.47 -4.87 4.11
N VAL A 10 -18.61 -4.10 5.18
CA VAL A 10 -19.20 -2.74 5.15
C VAL A 10 -18.37 -1.81 4.27
N LEU A 11 -17.04 -1.82 4.41
CA LEU A 11 -16.14 -1.01 3.59
C LEU A 11 -16.28 -1.35 2.11
N ARG A 12 -16.36 -2.63 1.77
CA ARG A 12 -16.55 -3.11 0.39
C ARG A 12 -17.88 -2.60 -0.21
N GLU A 13 -18.97 -2.64 0.57
CA GLU A 13 -20.25 -2.11 0.11
C GLU A 13 -20.23 -0.59 -0.05
N ARG A 14 -19.56 0.14 0.84
CA ARG A 14 -19.37 1.59 0.67
C ARG A 14 -18.56 1.91 -0.58
N GLY A 15 -17.49 1.15 -0.84
CA GLY A 15 -16.69 1.28 -2.05
C GLY A 15 -17.48 1.05 -3.33
N LYS A 16 -18.28 -0.02 -3.41
CA LYS A 16 -19.18 -0.29 -4.54
C LYS A 16 -20.14 0.86 -4.84
N ARG A 17 -20.65 1.51 -3.79
CA ARG A 17 -21.58 2.62 -3.90
C ARG A 17 -20.90 3.97 -4.11
N GLY A 18 -19.57 4.02 -4.11
CA GLY A 18 -18.81 5.26 -4.20
C GLY A 18 -19.01 6.22 -3.02
N LEU A 19 -19.44 5.70 -1.87
CA LEU A 19 -19.66 6.51 -0.66
C LEU A 19 -18.33 6.83 0.01
N ALA A 20 -18.16 8.06 0.46
CA ALA A 20 -16.98 8.48 1.19
C ALA A 20 -16.77 7.68 2.49
N LEU A 21 -15.54 7.57 2.92
CA LEU A 21 -15.16 7.00 4.21
C LEU A 21 -14.96 8.10 5.24
N ASP A 22 -15.79 8.00 6.27
CA ASP A 22 -15.69 8.84 7.44
C ASP A 22 -15.18 8.03 8.59
N GLU A 23 -14.39 8.07 9.42
CA GLU A 23 -13.98 7.23 10.58
C GLU A 23 -13.23 5.92 10.25
N ILE A 24 -12.49 5.87 9.14
CA ILE A 24 -11.66 4.70 8.83
C ILE A 24 -10.53 4.52 9.88
N TYR A 25 -10.03 5.62 10.44
CA TYR A 25 -8.98 5.60 11.47
C TYR A 25 -9.41 4.84 12.72
N ARG A 26 -10.66 4.96 13.12
CA ARG A 26 -11.22 4.23 14.28
C ARG A 26 -11.15 2.73 14.09
N GLN A 27 -11.09 2.23 12.86
CA GLN A 27 -10.94 0.81 12.58
C GLN A 27 -9.54 0.29 12.97
N LEU A 28 -8.54 1.17 13.03
CA LEU A 28 -7.21 0.82 13.56
C LEU A 28 -7.21 0.47 15.05
N PHE A 29 -8.31 0.68 15.76
CA PHE A 29 -8.47 0.29 17.15
C PHE A 29 -9.08 -1.11 17.32
N ASN A 30 -9.41 -1.78 16.23
CA ASN A 30 -10.04 -3.09 16.26
C ASN A 30 -8.99 -4.23 16.25
N PRO A 31 -8.76 -4.93 17.36
CA PRO A 31 -7.74 -5.99 17.44
C PRO A 31 -8.05 -7.18 16.53
N ALA A 32 -9.31 -7.40 16.13
CA ALA A 32 -9.64 -8.47 15.19
C ALA A 32 -9.00 -8.25 13.81
N LEU A 33 -8.82 -6.99 13.38
CA LEU A 33 -8.08 -6.67 12.16
C LEU A 33 -6.58 -6.98 12.27
N TYR A 34 -5.98 -6.75 13.45
CA TYR A 34 -4.59 -7.12 13.70
C TYR A 34 -4.36 -8.63 13.69
N LEU A 35 -5.29 -9.39 14.24
CA LEU A 35 -5.23 -10.85 14.19
C LEU A 35 -5.35 -11.36 12.75
N LEU A 36 -6.26 -10.79 11.96
CA LEU A 36 -6.40 -11.12 10.54
C LEU A 36 -5.13 -10.74 9.76
N ALA A 37 -4.61 -9.54 9.99
CA ALA A 37 -3.36 -9.08 9.38
C ALA A 37 -2.18 -9.98 9.75
N TYR A 38 -2.04 -10.34 11.02
CA TYR A 38 -1.01 -11.26 11.50
C TYR A 38 -1.08 -12.61 10.76
N GLY A 39 -2.26 -13.23 10.68
CA GLY A 39 -2.44 -14.49 9.97
C GLY A 39 -2.03 -14.41 8.49
N ARG A 40 -2.23 -13.26 7.83
CA ARG A 40 -1.84 -13.07 6.43
C ARG A 40 -0.33 -12.92 6.22
N ILE A 41 0.37 -12.25 7.14
CA ILE A 41 1.80 -11.97 6.97
C ILE A 41 2.71 -12.94 7.71
N TYR A 42 2.16 -13.79 8.59
CA TYR A 42 2.91 -14.76 9.38
C TYR A 42 3.77 -15.70 8.52
N SER A 43 3.18 -16.27 7.47
CA SER A 43 3.83 -17.25 6.59
C SER A 43 4.67 -16.63 5.48
N ASN A 44 4.76 -15.29 5.40
CA ASN A 44 5.51 -14.62 4.35
C ASN A 44 7.00 -14.90 4.47
N LYS A 45 7.68 -15.12 3.33
CA LYS A 45 9.14 -15.17 3.28
C LYS A 45 9.70 -13.86 3.84
N GLY A 46 10.56 -13.92 4.83
CA GLY A 46 11.09 -12.74 5.51
C GLY A 46 10.30 -12.29 6.74
N SER A 47 9.30 -13.06 7.19
CA SER A 47 8.62 -12.81 8.47
C SER A 47 9.61 -12.83 9.66
N MET A 48 10.66 -13.64 9.58
CA MET A 48 11.75 -13.69 10.56
C MET A 48 12.85 -12.65 10.32
N THR A 49 12.75 -11.83 9.27
CA THR A 49 13.76 -10.81 8.98
C THR A 49 13.48 -9.55 9.80
N PRO A 50 14.37 -9.18 10.74
CA PRO A 50 14.17 -8.01 11.59
C PRO A 50 14.37 -6.70 10.81
N GLY A 51 13.66 -5.65 11.23
CA GLY A 51 13.89 -4.28 10.79
C GLY A 51 15.09 -3.64 11.51
N VAL A 52 14.91 -2.40 11.99
CA VAL A 52 15.88 -1.71 12.87
C VAL A 52 15.84 -2.25 14.30
N THR A 53 14.71 -2.82 14.71
CA THR A 53 14.56 -3.54 15.97
C THR A 53 14.70 -5.04 15.73
N PRO A 54 15.10 -5.83 16.73
CA PRO A 54 15.23 -7.29 16.61
C PRO A 54 13.87 -8.01 16.58
N GLU A 55 12.77 -7.29 16.44
CA GLU A 55 11.44 -7.86 16.38
C GLU A 55 11.25 -8.78 15.19
N THR A 56 10.70 -9.96 15.43
CA THR A 56 10.28 -10.92 14.42
C THR A 56 8.82 -11.33 14.66
N VAL A 57 8.30 -12.18 13.80
CA VAL A 57 6.93 -12.70 13.92
C VAL A 57 6.68 -13.37 15.28
N ASP A 58 7.65 -14.10 15.80
CA ASP A 58 7.50 -14.86 17.06
C ASP A 58 7.44 -13.93 18.29
N GLY A 59 7.92 -12.71 18.19
CA GLY A 59 7.85 -11.71 19.26
C GLY A 59 6.48 -11.01 19.38
N MET A 60 5.50 -11.35 18.54
CA MET A 60 4.18 -10.75 18.58
C MET A 60 3.28 -11.42 19.61
N SER A 61 2.54 -10.61 20.36
CA SER A 61 1.59 -11.07 21.36
C SER A 61 0.35 -10.19 21.40
N MET A 62 -0.73 -10.67 22.01
CA MET A 62 -1.93 -9.85 22.21
C MET A 62 -1.65 -8.60 23.04
N GLY A 63 -0.77 -8.68 24.02
CA GLY A 63 -0.36 -7.53 24.82
C GLY A 63 0.34 -6.48 23.96
N LYS A 64 1.20 -6.90 23.02
CA LYS A 64 1.88 -5.99 22.10
C LYS A 64 0.92 -5.34 21.11
N ILE A 65 -0.05 -6.11 20.58
CA ILE A 65 -1.13 -5.57 19.75
C ILE A 65 -1.92 -4.54 20.55
N GLY A 66 -2.24 -4.81 21.82
CA GLY A 66 -2.89 -3.85 22.72
C GLY A 66 -2.11 -2.56 22.89
N CYS A 67 -0.79 -2.64 23.07
CA CYS A 67 0.08 -1.45 23.14
C CYS A 67 0.08 -0.64 21.84
N ILE A 68 0.09 -1.30 20.67
CA ILE A 68 0.00 -0.65 19.37
C ILE A 68 -1.34 0.09 19.23
N ILE A 69 -2.44 -0.58 19.57
CA ILE A 69 -3.79 -0.01 19.51
C ILE A 69 -3.92 1.18 20.47
N ASP A 70 -3.38 1.07 21.68
CA ASP A 70 -3.39 2.18 22.63
C ASP A 70 -2.59 3.38 22.12
N ALA A 71 -1.42 3.13 21.55
CA ALA A 71 -0.62 4.18 20.92
C ALA A 71 -1.34 4.84 19.73
N MET A 72 -2.07 4.06 18.91
CA MET A 72 -2.89 4.59 17.81
C MET A 72 -4.04 5.45 18.34
N ARG A 73 -4.79 4.97 19.34
CA ARG A 73 -5.93 5.68 19.94
C ARG A 73 -5.56 7.04 20.51
N HIS A 74 -4.35 7.18 21.00
CA HIS A 74 -3.85 8.43 21.57
C HIS A 74 -2.91 9.19 20.61
N GLU A 75 -2.91 8.83 19.32
CA GLU A 75 -2.08 9.45 18.27
C GLU A 75 -0.58 9.48 18.59
N ARG A 76 -0.13 8.52 19.41
CA ARG A 76 1.27 8.40 19.87
C ARG A 76 2.08 7.37 19.07
N TYR A 77 1.42 6.62 18.19
CA TYR A 77 2.14 5.66 17.35
C TYR A 77 3.04 6.39 16.38
N ARG A 78 4.30 5.97 16.30
CA ARG A 78 5.27 6.51 15.37
C ARG A 78 5.95 5.37 14.63
N PHE A 79 5.93 5.42 13.33
CA PHE A 79 6.63 4.44 12.51
C PHE A 79 8.14 4.58 12.66
N SER A 80 8.81 3.45 12.75
CA SER A 80 10.27 3.38 12.84
C SER A 80 10.91 3.55 11.45
N PRO A 81 12.13 4.08 11.37
CA PRO A 81 12.88 4.09 10.11
C PRO A 81 13.06 2.67 9.58
N ALA A 82 12.89 2.47 8.28
CA ALA A 82 13.14 1.18 7.67
C ALA A 82 14.66 0.91 7.57
N ARG A 83 15.09 -0.31 7.91
CA ARG A 83 16.47 -0.76 7.72
C ARG A 83 16.72 -0.98 6.23
N ARG A 84 17.70 -0.29 5.65
CA ARG A 84 18.03 -0.42 4.23
C ARG A 84 18.96 -1.62 3.99
N VAL A 85 18.60 -2.46 3.03
CA VAL A 85 19.40 -3.58 2.54
C VAL A 85 19.49 -3.48 1.02
N TYR A 86 20.64 -3.82 0.45
CA TYR A 86 20.84 -3.81 -0.99
C TYR A 86 20.79 -5.24 -1.54
N ILE A 87 19.91 -5.46 -2.50
CA ILE A 87 19.73 -6.77 -3.15
C ILE A 87 20.37 -6.73 -4.54
N PRO A 88 21.25 -7.69 -4.89
CA PRO A 88 21.84 -7.73 -6.21
C PRO A 88 20.79 -8.06 -7.29
N LYS A 89 20.88 -7.37 -8.42
CA LYS A 89 20.12 -7.66 -9.63
C LYS A 89 20.92 -8.58 -10.56
N LYS A 90 20.25 -9.30 -11.47
CA LYS A 90 20.90 -10.16 -12.46
C LYS A 90 21.90 -9.43 -13.36
N ASN A 91 21.75 -8.12 -13.53
CA ASN A 91 22.64 -7.27 -14.34
C ASN A 91 23.83 -6.68 -13.55
N GLY A 92 24.16 -7.21 -12.38
CA GLY A 92 25.26 -6.73 -11.52
C GLY A 92 24.95 -5.45 -10.73
N LYS A 93 23.85 -4.76 -10.99
CA LYS A 93 23.39 -3.60 -10.21
C LYS A 93 22.71 -4.06 -8.92
N THR A 94 22.67 -3.20 -7.91
CA THR A 94 21.92 -3.44 -6.69
C THR A 94 20.60 -2.64 -6.69
N ARG A 95 19.61 -3.14 -5.95
CA ARG A 95 18.41 -2.37 -5.62
C ARG A 95 18.30 -2.20 -4.11
N PRO A 96 17.97 -1.00 -3.62
CA PRO A 96 17.68 -0.80 -2.22
C PRO A 96 16.34 -1.47 -1.86
N LEU A 97 16.29 -2.07 -0.68
CA LEU A 97 15.08 -2.60 -0.06
C LEU A 97 15.00 -2.06 1.36
N GLY A 98 13.87 -1.45 1.72
CA GLY A 98 13.57 -1.03 3.07
C GLY A 98 12.91 -2.17 3.86
N LEU A 99 13.42 -2.48 5.03
CA LEU A 99 12.86 -3.48 5.94
C LEU A 99 12.27 -2.76 7.14
N PRO A 100 10.93 -2.61 7.25
CA PRO A 100 10.27 -2.02 8.41
C PRO A 100 10.35 -2.95 9.61
N THR A 101 10.09 -2.43 10.81
CA THR A 101 9.92 -3.25 12.00
C THR A 101 8.72 -4.19 11.84
N TRP A 102 8.67 -5.24 12.65
CA TRP A 102 7.52 -6.15 12.58
C TRP A 102 6.21 -5.47 12.98
N SER A 103 6.24 -4.61 14.00
CA SER A 103 5.08 -3.80 14.41
C SER A 103 4.59 -2.91 13.27
N ASP A 104 5.49 -2.26 12.54
CA ASP A 104 5.13 -1.42 11.39
C ASP A 104 4.57 -2.25 10.21
N LYS A 105 5.13 -3.45 9.97
CA LYS A 105 4.57 -4.39 8.98
C LYS A 105 3.12 -4.76 9.32
N LEU A 106 2.85 -5.01 10.60
CA LEU A 106 1.52 -5.40 11.06
C LEU A 106 0.52 -4.26 10.90
N VAL A 107 0.89 -3.05 11.32
CA VAL A 107 0.04 -1.85 11.13
C VAL A 107 -0.19 -1.57 9.65
N GLY A 108 0.87 -1.62 8.85
CA GLY A 108 0.77 -1.44 7.39
C GLY A 108 -0.16 -2.46 6.73
N GLU A 109 -0.16 -3.71 7.20
CA GLU A 109 -1.09 -4.73 6.70
C GLU A 109 -2.54 -4.45 7.11
N VAL A 110 -2.78 -3.93 8.32
CA VAL A 110 -4.13 -3.51 8.73
C VAL A 110 -4.63 -2.37 7.84
N VAL A 111 -3.82 -1.35 7.60
CA VAL A 111 -4.15 -0.25 6.69
C VAL A 111 -4.44 -0.78 5.28
N ARG A 112 -3.61 -1.70 4.77
CA ARG A 112 -3.83 -2.35 3.48
C ARG A 112 -5.17 -3.09 3.41
N LEU A 113 -5.53 -3.83 4.46
CA LEU A 113 -6.82 -4.55 4.53
C LEU A 113 -8.01 -3.60 4.39
N LEU A 114 -7.97 -2.47 5.08
CA LEU A 114 -9.04 -1.48 5.07
C LEU A 114 -9.16 -0.82 3.70
N LEU A 115 -8.04 -0.35 3.14
CA LEU A 115 -8.01 0.29 1.82
C LEU A 115 -8.37 -0.70 0.71
N GLU A 116 -7.83 -1.92 0.73
CA GLU A 116 -8.16 -2.97 -0.24
C GLU A 116 -9.65 -3.28 -0.22
N ALA A 117 -10.26 -3.42 0.95
CA ALA A 117 -11.69 -3.71 1.04
C ALA A 117 -12.55 -2.61 0.40
N TYR A 118 -12.14 -1.35 0.52
CA TYR A 118 -12.87 -0.22 -0.03
C TYR A 118 -12.63 -0.02 -1.52
N TYR A 119 -11.37 -0.05 -1.97
CA TYR A 119 -11.01 0.28 -3.34
C TYR A 119 -11.12 -0.91 -4.32
N GLU A 120 -11.00 -2.16 -3.86
CA GLU A 120 -11.05 -3.35 -4.73
C GLU A 120 -12.25 -3.37 -5.68
N PRO A 121 -13.48 -3.00 -5.22
CA PRO A 121 -14.64 -2.95 -6.12
C PRO A 121 -14.58 -1.88 -7.21
N THR A 122 -13.72 -0.88 -7.07
CA THR A 122 -13.62 0.25 -8.01
C THR A 122 -12.55 0.04 -9.08
N PHE A 123 -11.69 -0.96 -8.90
CA PHE A 123 -10.63 -1.22 -9.86
C PHE A 123 -11.15 -1.80 -11.17
N SER A 124 -10.52 -1.40 -12.26
CA SER A 124 -10.80 -1.95 -13.59
C SER A 124 -10.63 -3.47 -13.60
N ASP A 125 -11.50 -4.16 -14.32
CA ASP A 125 -11.36 -5.60 -14.55
C ASP A 125 -10.08 -5.98 -15.30
N ARG A 126 -9.48 -5.05 -16.01
CA ARG A 126 -8.21 -5.22 -16.73
C ARG A 126 -6.98 -5.03 -15.84
N SER A 127 -7.17 -4.64 -14.58
CA SER A 127 -6.09 -4.52 -13.60
C SER A 127 -5.84 -5.87 -12.92
N HIS A 128 -4.63 -6.40 -13.02
CA HIS A 128 -4.28 -7.73 -12.50
C HIS A 128 -3.19 -7.70 -11.42
N GLY A 129 -2.45 -6.59 -11.31
CA GLY A 129 -1.33 -6.47 -10.37
C GLY A 129 -1.80 -6.31 -8.93
N PHE A 130 -1.18 -7.04 -8.00
CA PHE A 130 -1.36 -6.91 -6.54
C PHE A 130 -2.79 -7.03 -6.00
N ARG A 131 -3.72 -7.56 -6.78
CA ARG A 131 -5.14 -7.72 -6.40
C ARG A 131 -5.44 -9.14 -5.90
N PRO A 132 -6.40 -9.30 -4.98
CA PRO A 132 -6.86 -10.63 -4.53
C PRO A 132 -7.41 -11.46 -5.70
N GLY A 133 -6.95 -12.70 -5.82
CA GLY A 133 -7.41 -13.62 -6.86
C GLY A 133 -6.97 -13.28 -8.29
N ARG A 134 -6.15 -12.24 -8.48
CA ARG A 134 -5.60 -11.82 -9.78
C ARG A 134 -4.07 -11.91 -9.78
N GLY A 135 -3.47 -11.98 -10.95
CA GLY A 135 -2.02 -12.08 -11.12
C GLY A 135 -1.61 -12.32 -12.57
N CYS A 136 -0.35 -12.65 -12.80
CA CYS A 136 0.19 -12.86 -14.15
C CYS A 136 -0.63 -13.86 -14.98
N HIS A 137 -1.08 -14.96 -14.39
CA HIS A 137 -1.87 -15.97 -15.09
C HIS A 137 -3.25 -15.47 -15.53
N THR A 138 -3.88 -14.61 -14.73
CA THR A 138 -5.19 -14.02 -15.11
C THR A 138 -5.00 -12.97 -16.21
N ALA A 139 -3.92 -12.18 -16.15
CA ALA A 139 -3.57 -11.25 -17.22
C ALA A 139 -3.27 -11.96 -18.54
N LEU A 140 -2.45 -13.01 -18.51
CA LEU A 140 -2.12 -13.79 -19.71
C LEU A 140 -3.36 -14.45 -20.32
N ARG A 141 -4.27 -14.95 -19.49
CA ARG A 141 -5.55 -15.53 -19.96
C ARG A 141 -6.43 -14.48 -20.62
N GLU A 142 -6.50 -13.27 -20.08
CA GLU A 142 -7.24 -12.17 -20.68
C GLU A 142 -6.64 -11.81 -22.05
N VAL A 143 -5.32 -11.63 -22.13
CA VAL A 143 -4.62 -11.35 -23.38
C VAL A 143 -4.93 -12.45 -24.43
N ALA A 144 -4.81 -13.73 -24.06
CA ALA A 144 -5.07 -14.85 -24.96
C ALA A 144 -6.51 -14.87 -25.48
N ASN A 145 -7.48 -14.48 -24.65
CA ASN A 145 -8.89 -14.58 -25.00
C ASN A 145 -9.44 -13.32 -25.69
N THR A 146 -8.90 -12.14 -25.40
CA THR A 146 -9.50 -10.86 -25.83
C THR A 146 -8.69 -10.10 -26.87
N TRP A 147 -7.38 -10.39 -27.00
CA TRP A 147 -6.50 -9.69 -27.94
C TRP A 147 -6.36 -10.37 -29.30
N THR A 148 -7.29 -11.27 -29.63
CA THR A 148 -7.32 -11.96 -30.91
C THR A 148 -7.49 -10.94 -32.05
N GLY A 149 -6.62 -11.00 -33.07
CA GLY A 149 -6.66 -10.09 -34.22
C GLY A 149 -5.97 -8.73 -33.96
N THR A 150 -5.37 -8.50 -32.78
CA THR A 150 -4.59 -7.30 -32.51
C THR A 150 -3.30 -7.32 -33.34
N THR A 151 -3.10 -6.30 -34.17
CA THR A 151 -1.88 -6.13 -34.99
C THR A 151 -0.82 -5.26 -34.32
N TRP A 152 -1.21 -4.41 -33.40
CA TRP A 152 -0.34 -3.49 -32.70
C TRP A 152 -0.61 -3.49 -31.19
N PHE A 153 0.43 -3.44 -30.40
CA PHE A 153 0.32 -3.18 -28.97
C PHE A 153 1.37 -2.12 -28.56
N ILE A 154 1.03 -1.35 -27.55
CA ILE A 154 1.93 -0.35 -26.97
C ILE A 154 2.26 -0.81 -25.56
N GLU A 155 3.55 -1.04 -25.30
CA GLU A 155 4.07 -1.36 -23.97
C GLU A 155 4.57 -0.06 -23.31
N VAL A 156 4.09 0.20 -22.11
CA VAL A 156 4.52 1.36 -21.30
C VAL A 156 4.92 0.87 -19.93
N ASP A 157 6.09 1.29 -19.48
CA ASP A 157 6.58 1.02 -18.13
C ASP A 157 6.97 2.34 -17.44
N VAL A 158 6.67 2.45 -16.16
CA VAL A 158 7.01 3.64 -15.37
C VAL A 158 8.36 3.42 -14.69
N ALA A 159 9.35 4.21 -15.10
CA ALA A 159 10.66 4.17 -14.50
C ALA A 159 10.60 4.62 -13.04
N ASP A 160 11.10 3.77 -12.12
CA ASP A 160 11.12 4.03 -10.68
C ASP A 160 9.76 4.48 -10.11
N CYS A 161 8.69 3.76 -10.48
CA CYS A 161 7.31 4.10 -10.14
C CYS A 161 7.14 4.51 -8.67
N PHE A 162 7.60 3.67 -7.73
CA PHE A 162 7.49 3.98 -6.30
C PHE A 162 8.44 5.09 -5.83
N GLY A 163 9.53 5.30 -6.51
CA GLY A 163 10.49 6.36 -6.20
C GLY A 163 10.06 7.73 -6.73
N SER A 164 9.22 7.75 -7.73
CA SER A 164 8.73 8.98 -8.38
C SER A 164 7.33 9.41 -7.91
N LEU A 165 6.65 8.59 -7.09
CA LEU A 165 5.35 8.96 -6.53
C LEU A 165 5.47 10.18 -5.62
N ASP A 166 4.70 11.22 -5.95
CA ASP A 166 4.53 12.38 -5.09
C ASP A 166 3.55 12.04 -3.96
N HIS A 167 4.02 12.18 -2.73
CA HIS A 167 3.23 11.84 -1.55
C HIS A 167 2.05 12.78 -1.33
N GLU A 168 2.19 14.07 -1.69
CA GLU A 168 1.10 15.04 -1.57
C GLU A 168 -0.02 14.71 -2.55
N VAL A 169 0.33 14.33 -3.78
CA VAL A 169 -0.64 13.87 -4.78
C VAL A 169 -1.33 12.58 -4.30
N MET A 170 -0.57 11.65 -3.73
CA MET A 170 -1.14 10.41 -3.20
C MET A 170 -2.14 10.68 -2.06
N LEU A 171 -1.78 11.53 -1.10
CA LEU A 171 -2.64 11.88 0.03
C LEU A 171 -3.86 12.67 -0.44
N SER A 172 -3.70 13.60 -1.38
CA SER A 172 -4.81 14.33 -1.97
C SER A 172 -5.80 13.39 -2.66
N THR A 173 -5.30 12.43 -3.44
CA THR A 173 -6.15 11.42 -4.11
C THR A 173 -6.91 10.54 -3.11
N LEU A 174 -6.26 10.14 -2.01
CA LEU A 174 -6.93 9.41 -0.94
C LEU A 174 -7.98 10.29 -0.24
N GLY A 175 -7.67 11.58 -0.01
CA GLY A 175 -8.55 12.56 0.61
C GLY A 175 -9.83 12.86 -0.17
N GLU A 176 -9.87 12.61 -1.50
CA GLU A 176 -11.11 12.71 -2.28
C GLU A 176 -12.22 11.76 -1.80
N ARG A 177 -11.83 10.64 -1.20
CA ARG A 177 -12.75 9.59 -0.76
C ARG A 177 -12.72 9.31 0.73
N ILE A 178 -11.64 9.67 1.40
CA ILE A 178 -11.39 9.40 2.81
C ILE A 178 -11.36 10.75 3.53
N HIS A 179 -12.41 11.06 4.26
CA HIS A 179 -12.56 12.37 4.93
C HIS A 179 -11.96 12.40 6.34
N ASP A 180 -11.33 11.35 6.76
CA ASP A 180 -10.66 11.21 8.06
C ASP A 180 -9.25 11.84 8.02
N ALA A 181 -9.18 13.05 7.44
CA ALA A 181 -7.93 13.71 7.07
C ALA A 181 -6.97 13.94 8.25
N ASP A 182 -7.49 14.22 9.43
CA ASP A 182 -6.69 14.40 10.65
C ASP A 182 -5.95 13.11 11.05
N SER A 183 -6.48 11.98 10.63
CA SER A 183 -5.98 10.66 10.96
C SER A 183 -4.86 10.20 10.02
N PHE A 184 -4.85 10.69 8.78
CA PHE A 184 -3.79 10.43 7.81
C PHE A 184 -2.61 11.40 7.96
N GLY A 185 -2.73 12.51 8.68
CA GLY A 185 -1.60 13.37 9.06
C GLY A 185 -0.50 12.59 9.80
N SER A 186 -0.87 11.58 10.57
CA SER A 186 0.10 10.61 11.11
C SER A 186 0.72 9.73 10.02
N CYS A 187 0.08 9.57 8.87
CA CYS A 187 0.60 8.85 7.70
C CYS A 187 1.59 9.72 6.90
N GLU A 188 1.40 11.03 6.86
CA GLU A 188 2.35 11.99 6.29
C GLU A 188 3.66 11.99 7.08
N GLU A 189 3.61 11.92 8.40
CA GLU A 189 4.80 11.64 9.24
C GLU A 189 5.43 10.27 8.96
N CYS A 190 4.65 9.27 8.58
CA CYS A 190 5.16 7.97 8.15
C CYS A 190 5.99 8.08 6.87
N SER A 191 5.49 8.81 5.90
CA SER A 191 6.13 8.99 4.61
C SER A 191 7.38 9.87 4.73
N THR A 192 7.31 10.98 5.44
CA THR A 192 8.41 11.93 5.58
C THR A 192 9.45 11.50 6.61
N ARG A 193 9.08 10.98 7.78
CA ARG A 193 10.05 10.57 8.82
C ARG A 193 10.82 9.30 8.49
N ALA A 194 10.22 8.37 7.77
CA ALA A 194 10.96 7.24 7.26
C ALA A 194 12.10 7.69 6.31
N THR A 195 12.06 8.89 5.75
CA THR A 195 13.07 9.43 4.83
C THR A 195 14.20 10.18 5.53
N TRP A 196 13.95 10.84 6.65
CA TRP A 196 14.84 11.85 7.19
C TRP A 196 15.85 11.36 8.25
N ARG A 197 15.73 10.16 8.79
CA ARG A 197 16.58 9.69 9.89
C ARG A 197 17.70 8.70 9.53
N THR A 198 18.00 8.48 8.29
CA THR A 198 19.22 7.75 7.92
C THR A 198 20.36 8.74 7.62
N GLY A 199 20.88 9.30 8.67
CA GLY A 199 22.22 9.81 8.85
C GLY A 199 22.89 10.61 7.73
N GLY A 200 23.29 11.84 8.05
CA GLY A 200 24.39 12.54 7.37
C GLY A 200 23.93 13.44 6.23
N LEU A 201 24.15 14.70 6.42
CA LEU A 201 24.22 15.77 5.43
C LEU A 201 24.56 15.26 4.02
N GLY A 202 23.54 15.10 3.22
CA GLY A 202 23.65 14.77 1.81
C GLY A 202 22.26 14.96 1.21
N MET A 203 22.08 16.09 0.55
CA MET A 203 20.90 16.40 -0.25
C MET A 203 20.85 15.43 -1.45
N GLU A 204 20.39 14.21 -1.21
CA GLU A 204 19.99 13.30 -2.29
C GLU A 204 18.50 13.06 -2.20
N ARG A 205 17.75 13.82 -2.99
CA ARG A 205 16.30 13.68 -3.22
C ARG A 205 15.92 12.38 -3.94
N HIS A 206 16.75 11.34 -3.96
CA HIS A 206 16.57 10.15 -4.78
C HIS A 206 16.74 8.81 -4.06
N ALA A 207 16.23 8.68 -2.83
CA ALA A 207 16.21 7.36 -2.20
C ALA A 207 14.88 7.08 -1.53
N GLN A 208 13.82 7.12 -2.31
CA GLN A 208 12.51 6.71 -1.87
C GLN A 208 12.43 5.20 -1.75
N ARG A 209 11.78 4.75 -0.75
CA ARG A 209 11.94 3.45 -0.12
C ARG A 209 10.80 2.54 -0.46
N ARG A 210 11.15 1.40 -0.93
CA ARG A 210 10.23 0.28 -1.00
C ARG A 210 10.27 -0.45 0.33
N THR A 211 9.23 -0.31 1.13
CA THR A 211 8.95 -1.26 2.20
C THR A 211 8.01 -2.31 1.63
N ALA A 212 8.25 -3.59 1.93
CA ALA A 212 7.44 -4.67 1.36
C ALA A 212 5.93 -4.60 1.70
N GLY A 213 5.55 -3.83 2.72
CA GLY A 213 4.16 -3.56 3.09
C GLY A 213 3.56 -2.34 2.36
N TRP A 214 4.36 -1.31 2.16
CA TRP A 214 3.96 -0.09 1.47
C TRP A 214 3.91 -0.24 -0.05
N ASP A 215 4.74 -1.11 -0.63
CA ASP A 215 4.66 -1.47 -2.05
C ASP A 215 3.25 -1.95 -2.44
N ARG A 216 2.51 -2.55 -1.50
CA ARG A 216 1.13 -2.98 -1.73
C ARG A 216 0.12 -1.84 -1.61
N VAL A 217 0.34 -0.89 -0.71
CA VAL A 217 -0.54 0.28 -0.56
C VAL A 217 -0.35 1.25 -1.74
N THR A 218 0.90 1.48 -2.16
CA THR A 218 1.17 2.30 -3.34
C THR A 218 0.69 1.64 -4.63
N GLY A 219 0.75 0.31 -4.74
CA GLY A 219 0.11 -0.42 -5.84
C GLY A 219 -1.41 -0.20 -5.91
N LEU A 220 -2.07 0.02 -4.78
CA LEU A 220 -3.49 0.41 -4.73
C LEU A 220 -3.73 1.81 -5.33
N VAL A 221 -2.83 2.75 -5.08
CA VAL A 221 -2.94 4.12 -5.59
C VAL A 221 -2.73 4.19 -7.10
N GLU A 222 -1.88 3.33 -7.68
CA GLU A 222 -1.66 3.25 -9.13
C GLU A 222 -2.94 2.87 -9.90
N HIS A 223 -3.89 2.22 -9.24
CA HIS A 223 -5.14 1.77 -9.84
C HIS A 223 -6.33 2.69 -9.55
N LEU A 224 -6.14 3.78 -8.82
CA LEU A 224 -7.20 4.77 -8.63
C LEU A 224 -7.51 5.44 -9.99
N PRO A 225 -8.78 5.58 -10.36
CA PRO A 225 -9.16 6.31 -11.55
C PRO A 225 -8.76 7.79 -11.34
N GLY A 226 -7.69 8.20 -12.00
CA GLY A 226 -7.34 9.60 -12.09
C GLY A 226 -8.45 10.40 -12.77
N PRO A 227 -8.52 11.73 -12.57
CA PRO A 227 -9.49 12.56 -13.26
C PRO A 227 -9.35 12.31 -14.77
N SER A 228 -10.46 11.92 -15.40
CA SER A 228 -10.54 11.58 -16.82
C SER A 228 -10.01 12.75 -17.66
N ARG A 229 -8.75 12.70 -18.04
CA ARG A 229 -8.26 13.55 -19.12
C ARG A 229 -8.94 13.07 -20.41
N GLN A 230 -9.95 13.81 -20.85
CA GLN A 230 -10.43 13.72 -22.21
C GLN A 230 -9.27 14.03 -23.15
N VAL A 231 -8.69 12.99 -23.72
CA VAL A 231 -7.78 13.13 -24.85
C VAL A 231 -8.64 13.60 -26.03
N ARG A 232 -8.55 14.88 -26.38
CA ARG A 232 -9.07 15.37 -27.67
C ARG A 232 -8.35 14.60 -28.76
N ARG A 233 -9.12 13.82 -29.50
CA ARG A 233 -8.68 13.27 -30.77
C ARG A 233 -8.72 14.41 -31.78
N ASP A 234 -7.59 15.03 -32.03
CA ASP A 234 -7.44 15.84 -33.24
C ASP A 234 -7.31 14.89 -34.41
N SER A 235 -8.37 14.86 -35.22
CA SER A 235 -8.36 14.17 -36.49
C SER A 235 -7.53 14.99 -37.47
N PRO A 236 -6.62 14.41 -38.24
CA PRO A 236 -6.07 15.09 -39.39
C PRO A 236 -7.12 15.11 -40.48
N HIS A 237 -7.47 16.28 -40.95
CA HIS A 237 -8.18 16.49 -42.20
C HIS A 237 -7.22 16.49 -43.40
N PRO A 238 -7.72 16.25 -44.60
CA PRO A 238 -7.12 15.53 -45.73
C PRO A 238 -5.99 16.32 -46.44
#